data_978bfea1295d0f8b91c1661014fe9197
#
_entry.id   978bfea1295d0f8b91c1661014fe9197
#
_cell.length_a   1.000
_cell.length_b   1.000
_cell.length_c   1.000
_cell.angle_alpha   90.00
_cell.angle_beta   90.00
_cell.angle_gamma   90.00
#
_symmetry.space_group_name_H-M   'P 1'
#
loop_
_entity.id
_entity.type
_entity.pdbx_description
1 polymer ?
#
loop_
_entity_poly.entity_id
_entity_poly.type
_entity_poly.pdbx_seq_one_letter_code
_entity_poly.pdbx_strand_id
1 'polypeptide(L)'
;GFLATTKIDIFFKGTPSHTGAEPEKGHSALMAAATCALSIQAIPRHGQGATRVAVGTLQAGEGRNVTPVHAKMQVEVRGETSEINAYMVDKVAHAVEGAAIIQEVEGWWEKAGEATNLVSSPEACEVLEKVTEEMPDVKVVRFHKVAGSEDCCTLVRRAQAHGAKGAFFLYGCNQNGHHRADFEIQDTVSLPIALRVLVGTVSKLNKA
;
A
#
# COMPACT_ATOMS: atom_id res chain seq x y z
N GLY A 1 -4.79 8.09 -11.40
CA GLY A 1 -3.52 7.56 -10.89
C GLY A 1 -3.68 6.70 -9.65
N PHE A 2 -2.71 5.86 -9.39
CA PHE A 2 -2.63 5.02 -8.18
C PHE A 2 -1.86 5.73 -7.08
N LEU A 3 -2.15 5.38 -5.82
CA LEU A 3 -1.41 5.86 -4.66
C LEU A 3 -0.06 5.13 -4.54
N ALA A 4 0.95 5.82 -4.03
CA ALA A 4 2.13 5.17 -3.50
C ALA A 4 1.78 4.43 -2.20
N THR A 5 2.42 3.30 -1.94
CA THR A 5 2.21 2.49 -0.73
C THR A 5 3.52 1.96 -0.18
N THR A 6 3.58 1.79 1.14
CA THR A 6 4.66 1.05 1.82
C THR A 6 4.05 0.14 2.87
N LYS A 7 4.44 -1.14 2.81
CA LYS A 7 4.13 -2.16 3.81
C LYS A 7 5.31 -2.24 4.78
N ILE A 8 5.02 -2.23 6.07
CA ILE A 8 6.02 -2.11 7.14
C ILE A 8 5.75 -3.19 8.17
N ASP A 9 6.76 -4.00 8.47
CA ASP A 9 6.78 -4.89 9.62
C ASP A 9 7.51 -4.17 10.76
N ILE A 10 6.89 -4.11 11.95
CA ILE A 10 7.42 -3.46 13.14
C ILE A 10 7.61 -4.51 14.22
N PHE A 11 8.71 -4.41 14.95
CA PHE A 11 9.09 -5.35 15.99
C PHE A 11 9.47 -4.61 17.27
N PHE A 12 9.10 -5.21 18.41
CA PHE A 12 9.54 -4.78 19.71
C PHE A 12 10.07 -5.98 20.49
N LYS A 13 11.17 -5.74 21.23
CA LYS A 13 11.79 -6.72 22.12
C LYS A 13 11.98 -6.10 23.51
N GLY A 14 11.31 -6.66 24.48
CA GLY A 14 11.32 -6.23 25.87
C GLY A 14 12.14 -7.12 26.78
N THR A 15 11.96 -6.91 28.08
CA THR A 15 12.62 -7.68 29.15
C THR A 15 11.56 -8.42 29.96
N PRO A 16 11.70 -9.75 30.16
CA PRO A 16 10.73 -10.50 30.93
C PRO A 16 10.84 -10.22 32.44
N SER A 17 9.72 -10.28 33.12
CA SER A 17 9.67 -10.31 34.59
C SER A 17 8.43 -11.06 35.06
N HIS A 18 8.45 -11.50 36.29
CA HIS A 18 7.26 -12.02 36.96
C HIS A 18 6.41 -10.85 37.45
N THR A 19 5.26 -10.62 36.85
CA THR A 19 4.43 -9.44 37.07
C THR A 19 3.95 -9.24 38.53
N GLY A 20 3.95 -10.29 39.33
CA GLY A 20 3.58 -10.22 40.75
C GLY A 20 4.76 -10.16 41.72
N ALA A 21 5.98 -10.56 41.31
CA ALA A 21 7.14 -10.63 42.20
C ALA A 21 8.14 -9.49 41.96
N GLU A 22 8.42 -9.15 40.72
CA GLU A 22 9.42 -8.15 40.30
C GLU A 22 8.92 -7.33 39.11
N PRO A 23 7.74 -6.68 39.22
CA PRO A 23 7.12 -5.96 38.11
C PRO A 23 8.00 -4.85 37.54
N GLU A 24 8.80 -4.21 38.38
CA GLU A 24 9.70 -3.10 38.03
C GLU A 24 10.88 -3.49 37.14
N LYS A 25 11.17 -4.81 37.02
CA LYS A 25 12.24 -5.32 36.17
C LYS A 25 11.79 -5.62 34.75
N GLY A 26 10.50 -5.58 34.49
CA GLY A 26 9.92 -5.94 33.21
C GLY A 26 9.71 -4.74 32.30
N HIS A 27 10.11 -4.88 31.01
CA HIS A 27 9.83 -3.90 29.96
C HIS A 27 8.98 -4.56 28.88
N SER A 28 7.74 -4.07 28.73
CA SER A 28 6.70 -4.79 27.96
C SER A 28 6.71 -4.44 26.46
N ALA A 29 7.08 -5.40 25.62
CA ALA A 29 6.96 -5.26 24.17
C ALA A 29 5.49 -5.10 23.71
N LEU A 30 4.52 -5.70 24.42
CA LEU A 30 3.09 -5.55 24.13
C LEU A 30 2.65 -4.09 24.33
N MET A 31 3.08 -3.46 25.44
CA MET A 31 2.71 -2.07 25.72
C MET A 31 3.37 -1.11 24.73
N ALA A 32 4.61 -1.40 24.30
CA ALA A 32 5.26 -0.66 23.22
C ALA A 32 4.46 -0.75 21.92
N ALA A 33 4.06 -1.96 21.52
CA ALA A 33 3.25 -2.16 20.31
C ALA A 33 1.88 -1.47 20.39
N ALA A 34 1.21 -1.51 21.54
CA ALA A 34 -0.07 -0.81 21.76
C ALA A 34 0.09 0.71 21.66
N THR A 35 1.12 1.28 22.32
CA THR A 35 1.46 2.70 22.24
C THR A 35 1.76 3.13 20.82
N CYS A 36 2.57 2.33 20.10
CA CYS A 36 2.92 2.54 18.70
C CYS A 36 1.67 2.51 17.81
N ALA A 37 0.78 1.54 17.99
CA ALA A 37 -0.45 1.40 17.20
C ALA A 37 -1.35 2.64 17.33
N LEU A 38 -1.55 3.15 18.56
CA LEU A 38 -2.31 4.37 18.81
C LEU A 38 -1.64 5.60 18.18
N SER A 39 -0.33 5.73 18.32
CA SER A 39 0.46 6.82 17.73
C SER A 39 0.38 6.80 16.20
N ILE A 40 0.46 5.63 15.56
CA ILE A 40 0.32 5.46 14.12
C ILE A 40 -1.07 5.89 13.63
N GLN A 41 -2.13 5.54 14.34
CA GLN A 41 -3.49 5.97 13.98
C GLN A 41 -3.70 7.48 14.14
N ALA A 42 -2.97 8.11 15.05
CA ALA A 42 -3.00 9.54 15.32
C ALA A 42 -2.12 10.39 14.37
N ILE A 43 -1.37 9.78 13.44
CA ILE A 43 -0.55 10.53 12.47
C ILE A 43 -1.40 11.56 11.73
N PRO A 44 -1.01 12.86 11.75
CA PRO A 44 -1.71 13.91 11.01
C PRO A 44 -1.71 13.62 9.50
N ARG A 45 -2.85 13.80 8.88
CA ARG A 45 -2.96 13.63 7.42
C ARG A 45 -2.25 14.77 6.69
N HIS A 46 -1.69 14.47 5.51
CA HIS A 46 -0.95 15.47 4.74
C HIS A 46 -1.92 16.45 4.05
N GLY A 47 -1.64 17.75 4.15
CA GLY A 47 -2.54 18.80 3.62
C GLY A 47 -2.52 18.93 2.08
N GLN A 48 -1.47 18.41 1.41
CA GLN A 48 -1.31 18.52 -0.04
C GLN A 48 -1.77 17.29 -0.83
N GLY A 49 -2.29 16.26 -0.16
CA GLY A 49 -2.77 15.08 -0.87
C GLY A 49 -3.30 13.98 0.05
N ALA A 50 -3.94 13.01 -0.55
CA ALA A 50 -4.54 11.89 0.15
C ALA A 50 -3.50 11.02 0.86
N THR A 51 -3.80 10.63 2.09
CA THR A 51 -3.01 9.69 2.88
C THR A 51 -3.90 8.61 3.47
N ARG A 52 -3.35 7.42 3.67
CA ARG A 52 -3.99 6.33 4.40
C ARG A 52 -2.97 5.69 5.32
N VAL A 53 -3.45 5.14 6.42
CA VAL A 53 -2.67 4.31 7.33
C VAL A 53 -3.58 3.25 7.95
N ALA A 54 -3.05 2.05 8.08
CA ALA A 54 -3.72 0.94 8.74
C ALA A 54 -2.71 0.12 9.55
N VAL A 55 -3.04 -0.17 10.80
CA VAL A 55 -2.42 -1.24 11.57
C VAL A 55 -3.25 -2.49 11.31
N GLY A 56 -2.73 -3.40 10.48
CA GLY A 56 -3.45 -4.59 10.03
C GLY A 56 -3.40 -5.73 11.03
N THR A 57 -2.23 -5.93 11.67
CA THR A 57 -2.05 -6.96 12.70
C THR A 57 -1.21 -6.45 13.86
N LEU A 58 -1.47 -6.97 15.05
CA LEU A 58 -0.64 -6.84 16.24
C LEU A 58 -0.66 -8.19 16.97
N GLN A 59 0.51 -8.77 17.15
CA GLN A 59 0.71 -10.04 17.88
C GLN A 59 1.73 -9.81 18.98
N ALA A 60 1.39 -10.13 20.22
CA ALA A 60 2.27 -9.96 21.36
C ALA A 60 1.85 -10.83 22.54
N GLY A 61 2.82 -11.20 23.38
CA GLY A 61 2.62 -11.85 24.67
C GLY A 61 2.67 -13.36 24.61
N GLU A 62 3.20 -13.95 25.70
CA GLU A 62 3.41 -15.37 25.87
C GLU A 62 2.53 -15.98 26.97
N GLY A 63 2.09 -15.17 27.92
CA GLY A 63 1.28 -15.65 29.06
C GLY A 63 0.72 -14.51 29.92
N ARG A 64 -0.25 -14.84 30.77
CA ARG A 64 -1.01 -13.84 31.56
C ARG A 64 -0.25 -13.22 32.73
N ASN A 65 0.82 -13.83 33.20
CA ASN A 65 1.57 -13.47 34.40
C ASN A 65 3.06 -13.25 34.16
N VAL A 66 3.45 -13.07 32.88
CA VAL A 66 4.82 -12.78 32.44
C VAL A 66 4.79 -11.50 31.62
N THR A 67 5.76 -10.60 31.83
CA THR A 67 5.90 -9.41 30.99
C THR A 67 6.23 -9.84 29.57
N PRO A 68 5.43 -9.42 28.55
CA PRO A 68 5.64 -9.82 27.16
C PRO A 68 6.99 -9.33 26.61
N VAL A 69 7.77 -10.26 26.04
CA VAL A 69 9.11 -9.99 25.50
C VAL A 69 9.07 -9.63 24.02
N HIS A 70 8.15 -10.20 23.28
CA HIS A 70 8.08 -10.01 21.83
C HIS A 70 6.74 -9.43 21.40
N ALA A 71 6.82 -8.49 20.45
CA ALA A 71 5.66 -8.03 19.70
C ALA A 71 6.01 -7.81 18.24
N LYS A 72 5.07 -8.13 17.34
CA LYS A 72 5.13 -7.86 15.91
C LYS A 72 3.87 -7.15 15.46
N MET A 73 4.02 -6.13 14.61
CA MET A 73 2.91 -5.45 13.96
C MET A 73 3.13 -5.43 12.46
N GLN A 74 2.02 -5.42 11.70
CA GLN A 74 2.04 -5.19 10.26
C GLN A 74 1.22 -3.96 9.95
N VAL A 75 1.85 -3.00 9.29
CA VAL A 75 1.31 -1.68 9.00
C VAL A 75 1.39 -1.41 7.50
N GLU A 76 0.39 -0.73 6.97
CA GLU A 76 0.42 -0.19 5.61
C GLU A 76 0.18 1.31 5.65
N VAL A 77 1.00 2.07 4.93
CA VAL A 77 0.79 3.49 4.69
C VAL A 77 0.67 3.76 3.20
N ARG A 78 -0.14 4.78 2.84
CA ARG A 78 -0.29 5.23 1.46
C ARG A 78 -0.25 6.75 1.39
N GLY A 79 0.32 7.26 0.28
CA GLY A 79 0.34 8.66 -0.08
C GLY A 79 -0.10 8.89 -1.52
N GLU A 80 -0.70 10.04 -1.81
CA GLU A 80 -1.09 10.42 -3.19
C GLU A 80 0.13 10.46 -4.12
N THR A 81 1.27 10.86 -3.60
CA THR A 81 2.57 10.82 -4.27
C THR A 81 3.58 10.04 -3.45
N SER A 82 4.72 9.70 -4.06
CA SER A 82 5.82 9.02 -3.36
C SER A 82 6.38 9.86 -2.21
N GLU A 83 6.42 11.20 -2.36
CA GLU A 83 6.87 12.12 -1.33
C GLU A 83 5.91 12.16 -0.13
N ILE A 84 4.59 12.19 -0.39
CA ILE A 84 3.57 12.12 0.66
C ILE A 84 3.59 10.76 1.36
N ASN A 85 3.87 9.68 0.61
CA ASN A 85 4.05 8.36 1.20
C ASN A 85 5.30 8.30 2.08
N ALA A 86 6.41 8.92 1.66
CA ALA A 86 7.63 9.01 2.45
C ALA A 86 7.40 9.77 3.77
N TYR A 87 6.61 10.86 3.76
CA TYR A 87 6.15 11.52 4.98
C TYR A 87 5.44 10.55 5.92
N MET A 88 4.53 9.71 5.41
CA MET A 88 3.82 8.75 6.26
C MET A 88 4.75 7.68 6.84
N VAL A 89 5.72 7.20 6.07
CA VAL A 89 6.75 6.25 6.54
C VAL A 89 7.60 6.87 7.65
N ASP A 90 8.04 8.12 7.46
CA ASP A 90 8.80 8.89 8.47
C ASP A 90 8.03 8.99 9.80
N LYS A 91 6.73 9.32 9.75
CA LYS A 91 5.89 9.39 10.95
C LYS A 91 5.71 8.04 11.65
N VAL A 92 5.64 6.94 10.89
CA VAL A 92 5.63 5.59 11.45
C VAL A 92 6.96 5.30 12.15
N ALA A 93 8.10 5.64 11.55
CA ALA A 93 9.41 5.47 12.17
C ALA A 93 9.51 6.20 13.51
N HIS A 94 9.08 7.47 13.58
CA HIS A 94 9.02 8.23 14.83
C HIS A 94 8.08 7.61 15.87
N ALA A 95 6.95 7.04 15.46
CA ALA A 95 6.04 6.35 16.38
C ALA A 95 6.68 5.09 16.99
N VAL A 96 7.47 4.35 16.21
CA VAL A 96 8.24 3.18 16.69
C VAL A 96 9.28 3.61 17.72
N GLU A 97 10.10 4.61 17.37
CA GLU A 97 11.13 5.15 18.26
C GLU A 97 10.53 5.69 19.57
N GLY A 98 9.49 6.51 19.48
CA GLY A 98 8.82 7.06 20.65
C GLY A 98 8.22 5.98 21.56
N ALA A 99 7.58 4.98 21.00
CA ALA A 99 7.01 3.86 21.75
C ALA A 99 8.10 3.02 22.44
N ALA A 100 9.21 2.79 21.76
CA ALA A 100 10.36 2.07 22.32
C ALA A 100 10.97 2.80 23.52
N ILE A 101 11.15 4.12 23.41
CA ILE A 101 11.67 4.97 24.49
C ILE A 101 10.71 4.96 25.68
N ILE A 102 9.40 5.16 25.48
CA ILE A 102 8.39 5.20 26.55
C ILE A 102 8.37 3.90 27.35
N GLN A 103 8.56 2.76 26.70
CA GLN A 103 8.46 1.44 27.33
C GLN A 103 9.83 0.81 27.66
N GLU A 104 10.90 1.54 27.41
CA GLU A 104 12.30 1.11 27.62
C GLU A 104 12.60 -0.27 26.97
N VAL A 105 12.19 -0.43 25.70
CA VAL A 105 12.39 -1.65 24.90
C VAL A 105 13.20 -1.38 23.64
N GLU A 106 13.73 -2.43 23.02
CA GLU A 106 14.24 -2.33 21.65
C GLU A 106 13.07 -2.25 20.67
N GLY A 107 13.10 -1.31 19.74
CA GLY A 107 12.10 -1.17 18.67
C GLY A 107 12.76 -0.94 17.32
N TRP A 108 12.31 -1.66 16.28
CA TRP A 108 12.77 -1.46 14.91
C TRP A 108 11.67 -1.78 13.91
N TRP A 109 11.90 -1.40 12.68
CA TRP A 109 10.98 -1.69 11.59
C TRP A 109 11.71 -2.06 10.31
N GLU A 110 11.04 -2.78 9.45
CA GLU A 110 11.54 -3.24 8.15
C GLU A 110 10.49 -2.96 7.06
N LYS A 111 10.97 -2.58 5.87
CA LYS A 111 10.10 -2.44 4.72
C LYS A 111 9.79 -3.82 4.15
N ALA A 112 8.52 -4.23 4.21
CA ALA A 112 8.06 -5.50 3.68
C ALA A 112 7.66 -5.43 2.19
N GLY A 113 7.39 -4.23 1.68
CA GLY A 113 7.06 -4.01 0.26
C GLY A 113 6.69 -2.57 -0.02
N GLU A 114 6.74 -2.19 -1.29
CA GLU A 114 6.34 -0.85 -1.72
C GLU A 114 5.83 -0.84 -3.17
N ALA A 115 5.02 0.16 -3.51
CA ALA A 115 4.70 0.53 -4.87
C ALA A 115 4.68 2.05 -4.99
N THR A 116 5.11 2.56 -6.13
CA THR A 116 5.11 4.00 -6.41
C THR A 116 3.72 4.46 -6.83
N ASN A 117 3.43 5.76 -6.71
CA ASN A 117 2.28 6.34 -7.37
C ASN A 117 2.45 6.31 -8.90
N LEU A 118 1.35 6.28 -9.61
CA LEU A 118 1.34 6.35 -11.09
C LEU A 118 0.40 7.43 -11.58
N VAL A 119 0.94 8.22 -12.50
CA VAL A 119 0.15 9.10 -13.39
C VAL A 119 0.44 8.64 -14.82
N SER A 120 -0.59 8.20 -15.54
CA SER A 120 -0.45 7.82 -16.94
C SER A 120 -0.06 9.00 -17.80
N SER A 121 0.80 8.77 -18.80
CA SER A 121 1.17 9.80 -19.79
C SER A 121 -0.04 10.14 -20.66
N PRO A 122 -0.38 11.43 -20.83
CA PRO A 122 -1.53 11.84 -21.65
C PRO A 122 -1.50 11.26 -23.06
N GLU A 123 -0.34 11.28 -23.69
CA GLU A 123 -0.14 10.79 -25.06
C GLU A 123 -0.42 9.27 -25.18
N ALA A 124 -0.05 8.49 -24.15
CA ALA A 124 -0.35 7.05 -24.15
C ALA A 124 -1.84 6.80 -23.90
N CYS A 125 -2.50 7.63 -23.09
CA CYS A 125 -3.95 7.58 -22.92
C CYS A 125 -4.70 7.90 -24.23
N GLU A 126 -4.27 8.93 -24.99
CA GLU A 126 -4.85 9.26 -26.29
C GLU A 126 -4.78 8.11 -27.29
N VAL A 127 -3.69 7.36 -27.31
CA VAL A 127 -3.59 6.17 -28.19
C VAL A 127 -4.61 5.11 -27.80
N LEU A 128 -4.76 4.83 -26.50
CA LEU A 128 -5.76 3.89 -25.97
C LEU A 128 -7.18 4.33 -26.33
N GLU A 129 -7.49 5.62 -26.18
CA GLU A 129 -8.80 6.18 -26.53
C GLU A 129 -9.10 6.03 -28.02
N LYS A 130 -8.18 6.41 -28.90
CA LYS A 130 -8.34 6.23 -30.35
C LYS A 130 -8.54 4.78 -30.78
N VAL A 131 -7.94 3.84 -30.07
CA VAL A 131 -8.15 2.40 -30.33
C VAL A 131 -9.57 1.98 -29.90
N THR A 132 -10.01 2.47 -28.74
CA THR A 132 -11.34 2.09 -28.20
C THR A 132 -12.49 2.79 -28.93
N GLU A 133 -12.28 3.96 -29.53
CA GLU A 133 -13.25 4.63 -30.43
C GLU A 133 -13.63 3.77 -31.65
N GLU A 134 -12.72 2.93 -32.10
CA GLU A 134 -12.95 1.96 -33.19
C GLU A 134 -13.73 0.71 -32.74
N MET A 135 -14.11 0.60 -31.44
CA MET A 135 -14.77 -0.54 -30.81
C MET A 135 -16.13 -0.13 -30.24
N PRO A 136 -17.22 -0.18 -31.01
CA PRO A 136 -18.54 0.33 -30.60
C PRO A 136 -19.16 -0.42 -29.41
N ASP A 137 -18.68 -1.62 -29.13
CA ASP A 137 -19.08 -2.45 -27.98
C ASP A 137 -18.28 -2.15 -26.69
N VAL A 138 -17.33 -1.22 -26.73
CA VAL A 138 -16.48 -0.86 -25.59
C VAL A 138 -16.85 0.52 -25.08
N LYS A 139 -17.25 0.59 -23.80
CA LYS A 139 -17.49 1.86 -23.11
C LYS A 139 -16.23 2.32 -22.37
N VAL A 140 -15.68 3.45 -22.75
CA VAL A 140 -14.53 4.07 -22.07
C VAL A 140 -15.00 4.92 -20.92
N VAL A 141 -14.35 4.76 -19.76
CA VAL A 141 -14.52 5.61 -18.57
C VAL A 141 -13.15 6.14 -18.13
N ARG A 142 -13.01 7.45 -18.06
CA ARG A 142 -11.77 8.09 -17.58
C ARG A 142 -11.74 8.10 -16.06
N PHE A 143 -10.71 7.49 -15.47
CA PHE A 143 -10.43 7.57 -14.04
C PHE A 143 -9.29 8.55 -13.79
N HIS A 144 -9.53 9.53 -12.92
CA HIS A 144 -8.48 10.45 -12.51
C HIS A 144 -7.72 9.97 -11.26
N LYS A 145 -8.39 9.28 -10.35
CA LYS A 145 -7.80 8.76 -9.10
C LYS A 145 -8.33 7.37 -8.78
N VAL A 146 -7.43 6.47 -8.40
CA VAL A 146 -7.72 5.15 -7.86
C VAL A 146 -7.14 5.08 -6.44
N ALA A 147 -7.95 4.67 -5.48
CA ALA A 147 -7.52 4.57 -4.08
C ALA A 147 -6.58 3.38 -3.82
N GLY A 148 -6.41 2.50 -4.81
CA GLY A 148 -5.51 1.35 -4.77
C GLY A 148 -4.05 1.68 -5.06
N SER A 149 -3.21 0.68 -4.96
CA SER A 149 -1.82 0.64 -5.43
C SER A 149 -1.62 -0.61 -6.27
N GLU A 150 -0.72 -0.53 -7.24
CA GLU A 150 -0.41 -1.61 -8.17
C GLU A 150 1.10 -1.76 -8.35
N ASP A 151 1.59 -3.00 -8.39
CA ASP A 151 3.02 -3.29 -8.53
C ASP A 151 3.56 -2.83 -9.89
N CYS A 152 2.76 -2.92 -10.94
CA CYS A 152 3.12 -2.44 -12.29
C CYS A 152 3.41 -0.94 -12.33
N CYS A 153 2.94 -0.15 -11.36
CA CYS A 153 3.25 1.29 -11.26
C CYS A 153 4.75 1.53 -11.22
N THR A 154 5.51 0.66 -10.52
CA THR A 154 6.97 0.76 -10.45
C THR A 154 7.61 0.54 -11.83
N LEU A 155 7.12 -0.41 -12.62
CA LEU A 155 7.62 -0.67 -13.97
C LEU A 155 7.32 0.50 -14.91
N VAL A 156 6.09 1.01 -14.89
CA VAL A 156 5.68 2.14 -15.73
C VAL A 156 6.44 3.40 -15.34
N ARG A 157 6.59 3.70 -14.06
CA ARG A 157 7.37 4.85 -13.57
C ARG A 157 8.84 4.75 -13.98
N ARG A 158 9.44 3.55 -13.90
CA ARG A 158 10.80 3.33 -14.38
C ARG A 158 10.92 3.61 -15.88
N ALA A 159 9.99 3.11 -16.69
CA ALA A 159 9.96 3.39 -18.13
C ALA A 159 9.83 4.90 -18.42
N GLN A 160 8.93 5.58 -17.72
CA GLN A 160 8.76 7.04 -17.84
C GLN A 160 10.02 7.83 -17.46
N ALA A 161 10.74 7.39 -16.42
CA ALA A 161 12.01 8.01 -16.03
C ALA A 161 13.11 7.90 -17.11
N HIS A 162 12.99 6.91 -18.00
CA HIS A 162 13.85 6.74 -19.18
C HIS A 162 13.25 7.32 -20.48
N GLY A 163 12.25 8.19 -20.38
CA GLY A 163 11.66 8.93 -21.51
C GLY A 163 10.54 8.19 -22.24
N ALA A 164 10.17 6.98 -21.83
CA ALA A 164 9.03 6.28 -22.41
C ALA A 164 7.69 6.90 -21.98
N LYS A 165 6.65 6.72 -22.79
CA LYS A 165 5.27 7.02 -22.43
C LYS A 165 4.59 5.77 -21.90
N GLY A 166 3.87 5.89 -20.79
CA GLY A 166 3.20 4.75 -20.18
C GLY A 166 1.80 5.10 -19.70
N ALA A 167 0.87 4.18 -19.89
CA ALA A 167 -0.48 4.29 -19.38
C ALA A 167 -0.90 2.99 -18.70
N PHE A 168 -1.77 3.12 -17.72
CA PHE A 168 -2.47 2.01 -17.10
C PHE A 168 -3.95 2.12 -17.45
N PHE A 169 -4.55 1.02 -17.87
CA PHE A 169 -5.98 0.92 -18.05
C PHE A 169 -6.54 -0.30 -17.36
N LEU A 170 -7.78 -0.17 -16.93
CA LEU A 170 -8.56 -1.27 -16.36
C LEU A 170 -9.60 -1.73 -17.37
N TYR A 171 -9.81 -3.01 -17.49
CA TYR A 171 -10.95 -3.57 -18.19
C TYR A 171 -11.93 -4.13 -17.16
N GLY A 172 -13.19 -3.74 -17.32
CA GLY A 172 -14.23 -4.01 -16.34
C GLY A 172 -14.97 -5.31 -16.58
N CYS A 173 -15.48 -5.88 -15.51
CA CYS A 173 -16.50 -6.93 -15.51
C CYS A 173 -17.41 -6.73 -14.29
N ASN A 174 -18.55 -7.44 -14.27
CA ASN A 174 -19.32 -7.54 -13.05
C ASN A 174 -18.59 -8.44 -12.06
N GLN A 175 -18.45 -7.98 -10.83
CA GLN A 175 -17.75 -8.71 -9.78
C GLN A 175 -18.32 -8.38 -8.40
N ASN A 176 -18.10 -9.27 -7.44
CA ASN A 176 -18.57 -9.12 -6.05
C ASN A 176 -17.68 -8.25 -5.17
N GLY A 177 -16.63 -7.64 -5.75
CA GLY A 177 -15.62 -6.83 -5.05
C GLY A 177 -14.36 -7.60 -4.70
N HIS A 178 -13.26 -6.85 -4.55
CA HIS A 178 -11.95 -7.41 -4.22
C HIS A 178 -11.87 -7.95 -2.80
N HIS A 179 -10.98 -8.91 -2.54
CA HIS A 179 -10.69 -9.52 -1.22
C HIS A 179 -11.88 -10.26 -0.59
N ARG A 180 -12.78 -10.78 -1.41
CA ARG A 180 -13.92 -11.61 -0.99
C ARG A 180 -13.68 -13.07 -1.39
N ALA A 181 -14.20 -14.00 -0.58
CA ALA A 181 -14.09 -15.43 -0.87
C ALA A 181 -14.92 -15.86 -2.10
N ASP A 182 -15.95 -15.09 -2.45
CA ASP A 182 -16.83 -15.26 -3.60
C ASP A 182 -16.45 -14.35 -4.79
N PHE A 183 -15.17 -13.90 -4.84
CA PHE A 183 -14.67 -13.09 -5.95
C PHE A 183 -14.61 -13.94 -7.23
N GLU A 184 -15.32 -13.49 -8.25
CA GLU A 184 -15.28 -14.05 -9.61
C GLU A 184 -15.16 -12.93 -10.64
N ILE A 185 -14.51 -13.21 -11.74
CA ILE A 185 -14.43 -12.34 -12.91
C ILE A 185 -15.19 -12.97 -14.09
N GLN A 186 -15.83 -12.15 -14.91
CA GLN A 186 -16.42 -12.59 -16.16
C GLN A 186 -15.35 -12.61 -17.26
N ASP A 187 -14.43 -13.57 -17.19
CA ASP A 187 -13.26 -13.67 -18.04
C ASP A 187 -13.59 -13.83 -19.52
N THR A 188 -14.64 -14.58 -19.85
CA THR A 188 -15.13 -14.76 -21.22
C THR A 188 -15.63 -13.46 -21.89
N VAL A 189 -15.96 -12.44 -21.12
CA VAL A 189 -16.38 -11.12 -21.60
C VAL A 189 -15.26 -10.12 -21.54
N SER A 190 -14.58 -10.02 -20.38
CA SER A 190 -13.59 -8.98 -20.11
C SER A 190 -12.24 -9.22 -20.79
N LEU A 191 -11.75 -10.47 -20.82
CA LEU A 191 -10.44 -10.79 -21.43
C LEU A 191 -10.41 -10.56 -22.95
N PRO A 192 -11.41 -10.94 -23.75
CA PRO A 192 -11.43 -10.61 -25.18
C PRO A 192 -11.41 -9.11 -25.46
N ILE A 193 -12.08 -8.29 -24.64
CA ILE A 193 -12.05 -6.84 -24.74
C ILE A 193 -10.63 -6.33 -24.46
N ALA A 194 -10.03 -6.76 -23.35
CA ALA A 194 -8.67 -6.38 -22.98
C ALA A 194 -7.66 -6.73 -24.07
N LEU A 195 -7.75 -7.93 -24.64
CA LEU A 195 -6.88 -8.41 -25.71
C LEU A 195 -7.02 -7.54 -26.97
N ARG A 196 -8.24 -7.21 -27.38
CA ARG A 196 -8.51 -6.35 -28.55
C ARG A 196 -7.90 -4.95 -28.35
N VAL A 197 -8.06 -4.36 -27.16
CA VAL A 197 -7.49 -3.05 -26.81
C VAL A 197 -5.95 -3.11 -26.87
N LEU A 198 -5.33 -4.14 -26.28
CA LEU A 198 -3.87 -4.30 -26.28
C LEU A 198 -3.32 -4.49 -27.70
N VAL A 199 -3.89 -5.41 -28.48
CA VAL A 199 -3.46 -5.69 -29.87
C VAL A 199 -3.65 -4.46 -30.75
N GLY A 200 -4.80 -3.78 -30.64
CA GLY A 200 -5.07 -2.53 -31.36
C GLY A 200 -4.06 -1.44 -31.03
N THR A 201 -3.73 -1.29 -29.76
CA THR A 201 -2.74 -0.31 -29.27
C THR A 201 -1.34 -0.60 -29.83
N VAL A 202 -0.87 -1.85 -29.71
CA VAL A 202 0.42 -2.26 -30.25
C VAL A 202 0.47 -2.08 -31.79
N SER A 203 -0.60 -2.46 -32.49
CA SER A 203 -0.68 -2.28 -33.96
C SER A 203 -0.64 -0.79 -34.35
N LYS A 204 -1.29 0.09 -33.60
CA LYS A 204 -1.32 1.54 -33.87
C LYS A 204 0.04 2.19 -33.62
N LEU A 205 0.72 1.79 -32.55
CA LEU A 205 2.07 2.28 -32.21
C LEU A 205 3.14 1.82 -33.21
N ASN A 206 3.01 0.65 -33.81
CA ASN A 206 3.97 0.12 -34.81
C ASN A 206 3.71 0.62 -36.22
N LYS A 207 2.61 1.31 -36.50
CA LYS A 207 2.30 1.91 -37.81
C LYS A 207 2.69 3.38 -37.91
N ALA A 208 3.11 3.96 -36.78
CA ALA A 208 3.59 5.35 -36.68
C ALA A 208 5.11 5.38 -36.78
#